data_04429465fc5f487d3450c06d65616f05
#
_entry.id   04429465fc5f487d3450c06d65616f05
#
_cell.length_a   1.000
_cell.length_b   1.000
_cell.length_c   1.000
_cell.angle_alpha   90.00
_cell.angle_beta   90.00
_cell.angle_gamma   90.00
#
_symmetry.space_group_name_H-M   'P 1'
#
loop_
_entity.id
_entity.type
_entity.pdbx_description
1 polymer ?
#
loop_
_entity_poly.entity_id
_entity_poly.type
_entity_poly.pdbx_seq_one_letter_code
_entity_poly.pdbx_strand_id
1 'polypeptide(L)'
;ECFLVPGHTWGHMVYLIDGKYLFTGDTLWFGADGGYSFISALAEDNRLAVRSLAVLEAKLMERGLKPIFLTGHTGWTDNFDFAFAHKDKLCSPFKKRVHDPNAPYDAYDESDDTEEKARSGFLPGVGR
;
A
#
# COMPACT_ATOMS: atom_id res chain seq x y z
N GLU A 1 12.52 -13.89 -7.87
CA GLU A 1 11.29 -13.67 -8.65
C GLU A 1 10.77 -12.27 -8.40
N CYS A 2 10.19 -11.63 -9.39
CA CYS A 2 9.59 -10.32 -9.26
C CYS A 2 8.17 -10.28 -9.81
N PHE A 3 7.36 -9.40 -9.24
CA PHE A 3 5.97 -9.17 -9.64
C PHE A 3 5.79 -7.70 -9.96
N LEU A 4 5.14 -7.39 -11.08
CA LEU A 4 4.68 -6.05 -11.37
C LEU A 4 3.44 -5.77 -10.50
N VAL A 5 3.51 -4.74 -9.66
CA VAL A 5 2.44 -4.33 -8.73
C VAL A 5 2.23 -2.82 -8.90
N PRO A 6 1.64 -2.40 -10.03
CA PRO A 6 1.52 -0.99 -10.36
C PRO A 6 0.50 -0.27 -9.47
N GLY A 7 0.68 1.03 -9.35
CA GLY A 7 -0.22 1.90 -8.61
C GLY A 7 0.53 2.99 -7.87
N HIS A 8 1.45 2.67 -6.97
CA HIS A 8 2.37 3.66 -6.41
C HIS A 8 3.15 4.35 -7.53
N THR A 9 3.75 3.55 -8.41
CA THR A 9 4.18 3.97 -9.75
C THR A 9 3.70 2.96 -10.78
N TRP A 10 3.65 3.34 -12.07
CA TRP A 10 3.25 2.42 -13.15
C TRP A 10 4.17 1.21 -13.26
N GLY A 11 5.44 1.37 -12.98
CA GLY A 11 6.46 0.33 -13.06
C GLY A 11 6.83 -0.30 -11.72
N HIS A 12 6.04 -0.11 -10.67
CA HIS A 12 6.38 -0.62 -9.34
C HIS A 12 6.49 -2.14 -9.31
N MET A 13 7.61 -2.63 -8.77
CA MET A 13 7.92 -4.06 -8.68
C MET A 13 8.09 -4.46 -7.23
N VAL A 14 7.68 -5.69 -6.92
CA VAL A 14 8.03 -6.36 -5.66
C VAL A 14 8.91 -7.55 -5.95
N TYR A 15 9.80 -7.89 -5.03
CA TYR A 15 10.82 -8.92 -5.21
C TYR A 15 10.68 -10.01 -4.15
N LEU A 16 10.48 -11.25 -4.62
CA LEU A 16 10.46 -12.44 -3.77
C LEU A 16 11.81 -13.15 -3.86
N ILE A 17 12.51 -13.23 -2.75
CA ILE A 17 13.82 -13.86 -2.63
C ILE A 17 13.66 -15.17 -1.86
N ASP A 18 14.16 -16.27 -2.44
CA ASP A 18 14.12 -17.63 -1.89
C ASP A 18 12.69 -18.11 -1.48
N GLY A 19 11.64 -17.55 -2.07
CA GLY A 19 10.28 -17.82 -1.64
C GLY A 19 9.96 -17.40 -0.20
N LYS A 20 10.88 -16.69 0.45
CA LYS A 20 10.86 -16.41 1.88
C LYS A 20 10.79 -14.92 2.21
N TYR A 21 11.44 -14.07 1.46
CA TYR A 21 11.50 -12.63 1.73
C TYR A 21 10.83 -11.87 0.60
N LEU A 22 9.80 -11.09 0.91
CA LEU A 22 9.09 -10.25 -0.05
C LEU A 22 9.40 -8.78 0.21
N PHE A 23 10.21 -8.20 -0.66
CA PHE A 23 10.51 -6.77 -0.66
C PHE A 23 9.40 -6.05 -1.40
N THR A 24 8.53 -5.40 -0.66
CA THR A 24 7.30 -4.79 -1.21
C THR A 24 7.49 -3.34 -1.66
N GLY A 25 8.61 -2.71 -1.26
CA GLY A 25 8.79 -1.28 -1.52
C GLY A 25 7.62 -0.49 -0.96
N ASP A 26 7.04 0.36 -1.79
CA ASP A 26 5.97 1.27 -1.41
C ASP A 26 4.56 0.81 -1.79
N THR A 27 4.38 -0.46 -2.14
CA THR A 27 3.03 -1.01 -2.37
C THR A 27 2.30 -1.36 -1.08
N LEU A 28 3.02 -1.54 0.04
CA LEU A 28 2.47 -1.79 1.36
C LEU A 28 2.95 -0.74 2.36
N TRP A 29 2.01 -0.28 3.17
CA TRP A 29 2.26 0.58 4.32
C TRP A 29 1.69 -0.06 5.57
N PHE A 30 2.51 -0.31 6.58
CA PHE A 30 2.05 -0.87 7.85
C PHE A 30 1.64 0.23 8.81
N GLY A 31 0.35 0.24 9.16
CA GLY A 31 -0.16 0.93 10.33
C GLY A 31 -0.03 0.07 11.59
N ALA A 32 -0.49 0.59 12.72
CA ALA A 32 -0.48 -0.17 13.98
C ALA A 32 -1.40 -1.40 13.95
N ASP A 33 -2.43 -1.37 13.12
CA ASP A 33 -3.50 -2.36 13.01
C ASP A 33 -3.41 -3.26 11.77
N GLY A 34 -2.39 -3.09 10.95
CA GLY A 34 -2.17 -3.92 9.77
C GLY A 34 -1.68 -3.16 8.55
N GLY A 35 -1.53 -3.89 7.46
CA GLY A 35 -1.04 -3.38 6.19
C GLY A 35 -2.14 -2.75 5.35
N TYR A 36 -1.82 -1.60 4.77
CA TYR A 36 -2.64 -0.82 3.86
C TYR A 36 -2.02 -0.80 2.47
N SER A 37 -2.84 -0.64 1.45
CA SER A 37 -2.37 -0.11 0.19
C SER A 37 -1.81 1.29 0.44
N PHE A 38 -0.71 1.62 -0.15
CA PHE A 38 0.18 2.73 0.16
C PHE A 38 -0.53 4.07 0.52
N ILE A 39 0.23 5.13 0.68
CA ILE A 39 -0.26 6.49 0.99
C ILE A 39 -0.92 7.08 -0.25
N SER A 40 -2.20 7.41 -0.16
CA SER A 40 -3.03 7.91 -1.27
C SER A 40 -2.40 9.06 -2.06
N ALA A 41 -1.84 10.03 -1.35
CA ALA A 41 -1.29 11.24 -1.94
C ALA A 41 0.02 11.04 -2.72
N LEU A 42 0.66 9.89 -2.58
CA LEU A 42 1.95 9.58 -3.19
C LEU A 42 1.88 8.46 -4.23
N ALA A 43 0.68 8.01 -4.57
CA ALA A 43 0.48 7.01 -5.61
C ALA A 43 0.04 7.66 -6.93
N GLU A 44 0.53 7.12 -8.04
CA GLU A 44 0.10 7.55 -9.38
C GLU A 44 -1.34 7.15 -9.69
N ASP A 45 -1.77 5.97 -9.19
CA ASP A 45 -3.14 5.47 -9.34
C ASP A 45 -3.53 4.63 -8.10
N ASN A 46 -4.35 5.22 -7.25
CA ASN A 46 -4.80 4.61 -6.00
C ASN A 46 -5.66 3.36 -6.21
N ARG A 47 -6.54 3.36 -7.20
CA ARG A 47 -7.42 2.22 -7.51
C ARG A 47 -6.61 1.06 -8.05
N LEU A 48 -5.65 1.37 -8.90
CA LEU A 48 -4.74 0.35 -9.43
C LEU A 48 -3.87 -0.24 -8.31
N ALA A 49 -3.38 0.59 -7.39
CA ALA A 49 -2.58 0.12 -6.24
C ALA A 49 -3.35 -0.90 -5.40
N VAL A 50 -4.61 -0.59 -5.05
CA VAL A 50 -5.48 -1.50 -4.29
C VAL A 50 -5.70 -2.82 -5.04
N ARG A 51 -6.04 -2.74 -6.33
CA ARG A 51 -6.25 -3.95 -7.15
C ARG A 51 -4.99 -4.80 -7.31
N SER A 52 -3.87 -4.16 -7.53
CA SER A 52 -2.59 -4.84 -7.69
C SER A 52 -2.15 -5.56 -6.42
N LEU A 53 -2.40 -4.94 -5.27
CA LEU A 53 -2.11 -5.56 -3.98
C LEU A 53 -2.99 -6.79 -3.73
N ALA A 54 -4.28 -6.74 -4.08
CA ALA A 54 -5.16 -7.89 -4.00
C ALA A 54 -4.73 -9.03 -4.93
N VAL A 55 -4.25 -8.71 -6.13
CA VAL A 55 -3.69 -9.70 -7.07
C VAL A 55 -2.41 -10.33 -6.51
N LEU A 56 -1.54 -9.54 -5.89
CA LEU A 56 -0.32 -10.05 -5.25
C LEU A 56 -0.66 -11.04 -4.14
N GLU A 57 -1.59 -10.67 -3.23
CA GLU A 57 -2.05 -11.57 -2.17
C GLU A 57 -2.57 -12.89 -2.74
N ALA A 58 -3.46 -12.83 -3.74
CA ALA A 58 -4.03 -14.01 -4.36
C ALA A 58 -2.95 -14.93 -4.97
N LYS A 59 -1.96 -14.38 -5.63
CA LYS A 59 -0.82 -15.14 -6.18
C LYS A 59 0.01 -15.84 -5.09
N LEU A 60 0.27 -15.15 -3.98
CA LEU A 60 0.99 -15.75 -2.86
C LEU A 60 0.18 -16.90 -2.22
N MET A 61 -1.13 -16.69 -2.02
CA MET A 61 -2.03 -17.72 -1.47
C MET A 61 -2.14 -18.93 -2.37
N GLU A 62 -2.32 -18.75 -3.67
CA GLU A 62 -2.40 -19.83 -4.65
C GLU A 62 -1.15 -20.72 -4.63
N ARG A 63 0.02 -20.12 -4.40
CA ARG A 63 1.31 -20.80 -4.31
C ARG A 63 1.64 -21.30 -2.90
N GLY A 64 0.79 -21.07 -1.91
CA GLY A 64 1.02 -21.46 -0.51
C GLY A 64 2.19 -20.72 0.13
N LEU A 65 2.53 -19.52 -0.34
CA LEU A 65 3.66 -18.74 0.12
C LEU A 65 3.23 -17.80 1.25
N LYS A 66 3.97 -17.82 2.35
CA LYS A 66 3.84 -16.90 3.49
C LYS A 66 5.19 -16.24 3.78
N PRO A 67 5.61 -15.31 2.94
CA PRO A 67 6.92 -14.70 3.10
C PRO A 67 6.96 -13.73 4.29
N ILE A 68 8.18 -13.34 4.66
CA ILE A 68 8.44 -12.17 5.49
C ILE A 68 8.32 -10.94 4.58
N PHE A 69 7.43 -10.03 4.92
CA PHE A 69 7.18 -8.78 4.18
C PHE A 69 8.12 -7.70 4.69
N LEU A 70 8.83 -7.05 3.77
CA LEU A 70 9.74 -5.95 4.06
C LEU A 70 9.30 -4.73 3.23
N THR A 71 8.80 -3.70 3.91
CA THR A 71 8.31 -2.48 3.27
C THR A 71 9.42 -1.45 3.08
N GLY A 72 9.16 -0.45 2.24
CA GLY A 72 10.11 0.64 2.02
C GLY A 72 10.29 1.58 3.22
N HIS A 73 9.25 1.74 4.07
CA HIS A 73 9.22 2.79 5.10
C HIS A 73 8.73 2.36 6.49
N THR A 74 8.00 1.26 6.60
CA THR A 74 7.25 0.93 7.82
C THR A 74 7.66 -0.38 8.48
N GLY A 75 8.85 -0.90 8.12
CA GLY A 75 9.42 -2.08 8.74
C GLY A 75 9.00 -3.39 8.06
N TRP A 76 8.86 -4.43 8.85
CA TRP A 76 8.63 -5.78 8.36
C TRP A 76 7.62 -6.55 9.23
N THR A 77 7.05 -7.61 8.66
CA THR A 77 6.24 -8.58 9.41
C THR A 77 6.34 -9.97 8.76
N ASP A 78 6.24 -11.00 9.58
CA ASP A 78 6.08 -12.39 9.15
C ASP A 78 4.62 -12.87 9.23
N ASN A 79 3.72 -11.98 9.67
CA ASN A 79 2.30 -12.27 9.77
C ASN A 79 1.59 -11.89 8.46
N PHE A 80 1.19 -12.92 7.71
CA PHE A 80 0.53 -12.75 6.41
C PHE A 80 -0.80 -12.00 6.53
N ASP A 81 -1.61 -12.36 7.52
CA ASP A 81 -2.92 -11.74 7.71
C ASP A 81 -2.80 -10.28 8.12
N PHE A 82 -1.81 -9.96 8.97
CA PHE A 82 -1.49 -8.58 9.31
C PHE A 82 -1.05 -7.77 8.07
N ALA A 83 -0.21 -8.34 7.22
CA ALA A 83 0.31 -7.64 6.04
C ALA A 83 -0.81 -7.21 5.08
N PHE A 84 -1.88 -7.98 4.97
CA PHE A 84 -3.00 -7.70 4.05
C PHE A 84 -4.30 -7.29 4.76
N ALA A 85 -4.26 -7.00 6.05
CA ALA A 85 -5.47 -6.74 6.87
C ALA A 85 -6.37 -5.64 6.30
N HIS A 86 -5.77 -4.61 5.72
CA HIS A 86 -6.47 -3.45 5.14
C HIS A 86 -5.99 -3.16 3.71
N LYS A 87 -5.73 -4.21 2.92
CA LYS A 87 -5.22 -4.09 1.54
C LYS A 87 -6.14 -3.32 0.61
N ASP A 88 -7.43 -3.30 0.92
CA ASP A 88 -8.48 -2.61 0.18
C ASP A 88 -8.65 -1.14 0.60
N LYS A 89 -7.79 -0.64 1.47
CA LYS A 89 -7.85 0.71 2.01
C LYS A 89 -6.53 1.44 1.84
N LEU A 90 -6.63 2.75 1.72
CA LEU A 90 -5.48 3.64 1.62
C LEU A 90 -5.12 4.21 2.99
N CYS A 91 -3.84 4.25 3.30
CA CYS A 91 -3.35 4.94 4.48
C CYS A 91 -3.18 6.43 4.19
N SER A 92 -3.70 7.27 5.06
CA SER A 92 -3.57 8.72 4.98
C SER A 92 -2.91 9.31 6.22
N PRO A 93 -1.59 9.09 6.42
CA PRO A 93 -0.89 9.49 7.64
C PRO A 93 -0.80 11.01 7.80
N PHE A 94 -1.09 11.76 6.75
CA PHE A 94 -0.99 13.21 6.74
C PHE A 94 -2.29 13.91 7.16
N LYS A 95 -3.41 13.20 7.23
CA LYS A 95 -4.66 13.76 7.74
C LYS A 95 -4.65 13.73 9.27
N LYS A 96 -5.08 14.83 9.88
CA LYS A 96 -5.21 14.92 11.35
C LYS A 96 -6.33 14.03 11.88
N ARG A 97 -7.37 13.80 11.09
CA ARG A 97 -8.44 12.87 11.47
C ARG A 97 -7.91 11.44 11.40
N VAL A 98 -8.33 10.66 12.36
CA VAL A 98 -8.01 9.23 12.38
C VAL A 98 -8.63 8.58 11.15
N HIS A 99 -7.82 7.92 10.35
CA HIS A 99 -8.31 7.09 9.26
C HIS A 99 -9.13 5.93 9.86
N ASP A 100 -10.37 5.75 9.38
CA ASP A 100 -11.19 4.62 9.81
C ASP A 100 -10.68 3.35 9.11
N PRO A 101 -10.04 2.43 9.83
CA PRO A 101 -9.52 1.21 9.21
C PRO A 101 -10.60 0.26 8.71
N ASN A 102 -11.87 0.49 9.11
CA ASN A 102 -12.99 -0.34 8.70
C ASN A 102 -13.78 0.26 7.53
N ALA A 103 -13.48 1.50 7.13
CA ALA A 103 -14.14 2.11 6.00
C ALA A 103 -13.82 1.37 4.70
N PRO A 104 -14.83 1.02 3.87
CA PRO A 104 -14.58 0.45 2.56
C PRO A 104 -13.77 1.43 1.68
N TYR A 105 -12.94 0.89 0.79
CA TYR A 105 -12.18 1.71 -0.14
C TYR A 105 -13.07 2.64 -0.98
N ASP A 106 -14.23 2.14 -1.41
CA ASP A 106 -15.17 2.93 -2.23
C ASP A 106 -15.78 4.14 -1.48
N ALA A 107 -15.68 4.16 -0.16
CA ALA A 107 -16.06 5.32 0.64
C ALA A 107 -14.93 6.35 0.82
N TYR A 108 -13.74 6.05 0.26
CA TYR A 108 -12.58 6.90 0.37
C TYR A 108 -12.57 7.92 -0.78
N ASP A 109 -12.58 9.20 -0.45
CA ASP A 109 -12.53 10.27 -1.45
C ASP A 109 -11.07 10.57 -1.82
N GLU A 110 -10.64 10.04 -2.96
CA GLU A 110 -9.30 10.25 -3.48
C GLU A 110 -9.04 11.72 -3.82
N SER A 111 -10.04 12.42 -4.36
CA SER A 111 -9.89 13.82 -4.77
C SER A 111 -9.69 14.73 -3.58
N ASP A 112 -10.45 14.52 -2.52
CA ASP A 112 -10.33 15.24 -1.25
C ASP A 112 -8.92 15.13 -0.67
N ASP A 113 -8.37 13.92 -0.65
CA ASP A 113 -7.04 13.69 -0.12
C ASP A 113 -5.94 14.34 -0.96
N THR A 114 -6.00 14.14 -2.25
CA THR A 114 -4.97 14.62 -3.18
C THR A 114 -4.99 16.12 -3.33
N GLU A 115 -6.18 16.70 -3.51
CA GLU A 115 -6.33 18.14 -3.68
C GLU A 115 -5.98 18.91 -2.42
N GLU A 116 -6.44 18.46 -1.26
CA GLU A 116 -6.15 19.10 0.02
C GLU A 116 -4.64 19.15 0.27
N LYS A 117 -3.95 18.03 0.04
CA LYS A 117 -2.50 17.96 0.24
C LYS A 117 -1.73 18.79 -0.79
N ALA A 118 -2.15 18.76 -2.04
CA ALA A 118 -1.55 19.57 -3.08
C ALA A 118 -1.71 21.07 -2.78
N ARG A 119 -2.89 21.50 -2.33
CA ARG A 119 -3.14 22.89 -1.93
C ARG A 119 -2.33 23.32 -0.70
N SER A 120 -2.16 22.43 0.24
CA SER A 120 -1.36 22.71 1.46
C SER A 120 0.14 22.72 1.21
N GLY A 121 0.60 22.28 0.03
CA GLY A 121 2.01 22.09 -0.28
C GLY A 121 2.64 20.98 0.55
N PHE A 122 1.84 20.05 1.06
CA PHE A 122 2.27 19.05 2.02
C PHE A 122 2.89 17.82 1.37
N LEU A 123 2.67 17.61 0.06
CA LEU A 123 3.21 16.47 -0.66
C LEU A 123 4.71 16.64 -0.89
N PRO A 124 5.58 15.77 -0.34
CA PRO A 124 7.02 15.90 -0.54
C PRO A 124 7.36 15.78 -2.02
N GLY A 125 8.10 16.77 -2.55
CA GLY A 125 8.54 16.78 -3.95
C GLY A 125 7.45 17.04 -4.99
N VAL A 126 6.22 17.35 -4.58
CA VAL A 126 5.09 17.65 -5.47
C VAL A 126 4.53 19.04 -5.18
N GLY A 127 4.36 19.88 -6.21
CA GLY A 127 3.71 21.19 -6.09
C GLY A 127 4.47 22.24 -5.30
N ARG A 128 5.76 22.09 -5.19
CA ARG A 128 6.63 23.05 -4.46
C ARG A 128 7.63 23.68 -5.37
#